data_fc4b8450defe72d651b7faf6dae8763a
#
_entry.id   fc4b8450defe72d651b7faf6dae8763a
#
_cell.length_a   1.000
_cell.length_b   1.000
_cell.length_c   1.000
_cell.angle_alpha   90.00
_cell.angle_beta   90.00
_cell.angle_gamma   90.00
#
_symmetry.space_group_name_H-M   'P 1'
#
loop_
_entity.id
_entity.type
_entity.pdbx_description
1 polymer ?
#
loop_
_entity_poly.entity_id
_entity_poly.type
_entity_poly.pdbx_seq_one_letter_code
_entity_poly.pdbx_strand_id
1 'polypeptide(L)'
;MRREKTMDTLIRSIMIKSKRKMDAKVGQFGLTGQQARVLGFLNDNAANEIIQKDLQRIFQTRGASITSLIQGLEKKKLISRKPSIRDGREKVVTLTEEGKRIVDEFNAFFPREDDKAKKILSSDEYQTLIELLSKIDDNTE
;
A
#
# COMPACT_ATOMS: atom_id res chain seq x y z
N MET A 1 -30.09 -16.06 -6.15
CA MET A 1 -29.76 -15.78 -4.75
C MET A 1 -29.33 -14.32 -4.61
N ARG A 2 -30.09 -13.53 -3.86
CA ARG A 2 -29.71 -12.12 -3.59
C ARG A 2 -28.47 -12.14 -2.69
N ARG A 3 -27.37 -11.57 -3.16
CA ARG A 3 -26.21 -11.33 -2.29
C ARG A 3 -26.59 -10.25 -1.28
N GLU A 4 -26.40 -10.58 -0.03
CA GLU A 4 -26.57 -9.61 1.05
C GLU A 4 -25.51 -8.51 0.88
N LYS A 5 -25.96 -7.25 0.76
CA LYS A 5 -25.08 -6.11 0.61
C LYS A 5 -24.80 -5.50 1.97
N THR A 6 -23.84 -6.07 2.67
CA THR A 6 -23.33 -5.51 3.93
C THR A 6 -21.99 -4.81 3.67
N MET A 7 -21.59 -3.94 4.58
CA MET A 7 -20.28 -3.30 4.52
C MET A 7 -19.17 -4.35 4.42
N ASP A 8 -19.22 -5.38 5.27
CA ASP A 8 -18.23 -6.45 5.29
C ASP A 8 -18.13 -7.16 3.94
N THR A 9 -19.25 -7.58 3.37
CA THR A 9 -19.25 -8.29 2.09
C THR A 9 -18.79 -7.41 0.93
N LEU A 10 -19.11 -6.12 0.96
CA LEU A 10 -18.69 -5.17 -0.09
C LEU A 10 -17.20 -4.86 0.01
N ILE A 11 -16.69 -4.56 1.20
CA ILE A 11 -15.26 -4.32 1.42
C ILE A 11 -14.46 -5.55 1.01
N ARG A 12 -14.86 -6.73 1.46
CA ARG A 12 -14.20 -7.99 1.11
C ARG A 12 -14.19 -8.21 -0.40
N SER A 13 -15.30 -7.97 -1.07
CA SER A 13 -15.41 -8.12 -2.53
C SER A 13 -14.46 -7.18 -3.27
N ILE A 14 -14.40 -5.91 -2.86
CA ILE A 14 -13.50 -4.92 -3.45
C ILE A 14 -12.05 -5.35 -3.27
N MET A 15 -11.68 -5.75 -2.05
CA MET A 15 -10.31 -6.17 -1.73
C MET A 15 -9.89 -7.42 -2.50
N ILE A 16 -10.77 -8.41 -2.61
CA ILE A 16 -10.48 -9.64 -3.37
C ILE A 16 -10.26 -9.32 -4.85
N LYS A 17 -11.12 -8.50 -5.45
CA LYS A 17 -10.98 -8.11 -6.85
C LYS A 17 -9.69 -7.34 -7.10
N SER A 18 -9.35 -6.41 -6.22
CA SER A 18 -8.12 -5.63 -6.29
C SER A 18 -6.89 -6.54 -6.19
N LYS A 19 -6.86 -7.39 -5.18
CA LYS A 19 -5.75 -8.33 -4.96
C LYS A 19 -5.57 -9.28 -6.15
N ARG A 20 -6.65 -9.82 -6.67
CA ARG A 20 -6.60 -10.76 -7.81
C ARG A 20 -5.97 -10.12 -9.04
N LYS A 21 -6.36 -8.89 -9.36
CA LYS A 21 -5.79 -8.14 -10.48
C LYS A 21 -4.31 -7.84 -10.27
N MET A 22 -3.96 -7.43 -9.06
CA MET A 22 -2.58 -7.14 -8.69
C MET A 22 -1.70 -8.37 -8.78
N ASP A 23 -2.09 -9.48 -8.13
CA ASP A 23 -1.30 -10.71 -8.08
C ASP A 23 -1.07 -11.31 -9.47
N ALA A 24 -2.04 -11.18 -10.38
CA ALA A 24 -1.91 -11.67 -11.74
C ALA A 24 -0.81 -10.97 -12.55
N LYS A 25 -0.43 -9.77 -12.15
CA LYS A 25 0.42 -8.89 -12.99
C LYS A 25 1.72 -8.43 -12.32
N VAL A 26 1.81 -8.44 -10.98
CA VAL A 26 3.04 -8.01 -10.29
C VAL A 26 4.26 -8.84 -10.66
N GLY A 27 4.08 -10.10 -11.04
CA GLY A 27 5.17 -10.96 -11.48
C GLY A 27 5.92 -10.40 -12.68
N GLN A 28 5.26 -9.64 -13.55
CA GLN A 28 5.88 -8.99 -14.71
C GLN A 28 6.89 -7.92 -14.30
N PHE A 29 6.72 -7.34 -13.10
CA PHE A 29 7.63 -6.36 -12.53
C PHE A 29 8.71 -6.99 -11.63
N GLY A 30 8.71 -8.32 -11.50
CA GLY A 30 9.63 -9.04 -10.61
C GLY A 30 9.33 -8.83 -9.13
N LEU A 31 8.08 -8.52 -8.78
CA LEU A 31 7.64 -8.22 -7.43
C LEU A 31 6.59 -9.22 -6.93
N THR A 32 6.51 -9.36 -5.61
CA THR A 32 5.35 -9.97 -4.96
C THR A 32 4.27 -8.91 -4.73
N GLY A 33 3.03 -9.33 -4.48
CA GLY A 33 1.95 -8.40 -4.16
C GLY A 33 2.24 -7.54 -2.93
N GLN A 34 2.85 -8.12 -1.90
CA GLN A 34 3.24 -7.39 -0.70
C GLN A 34 4.33 -6.36 -0.97
N GLN A 35 5.33 -6.73 -1.76
CA GLN A 35 6.38 -5.79 -2.16
C GLN A 35 5.80 -4.59 -2.91
N ALA A 36 4.90 -4.84 -3.84
CA ALA A 36 4.23 -3.76 -4.59
C ALA A 36 3.44 -2.83 -3.66
N ARG A 37 2.74 -3.37 -2.66
CA ARG A 37 2.00 -2.55 -1.69
C ARG A 37 2.91 -1.69 -0.84
N VAL A 38 4.04 -2.23 -0.38
CA VAL A 38 5.02 -1.46 0.40
C VAL A 38 5.61 -0.33 -0.45
N LEU A 39 5.97 -0.60 -1.69
CA LEU A 39 6.47 0.44 -2.60
C LEU A 39 5.43 1.53 -2.83
N GLY A 40 4.18 1.16 -3.05
CA GLY A 40 3.08 2.11 -3.22
C GLY A 40 2.88 2.98 -1.99
N PHE A 41 2.91 2.38 -0.80
CA PHE A 41 2.80 3.11 0.47
C PHE A 41 3.95 4.11 0.64
N LEU A 42 5.17 3.70 0.36
CA LEU A 42 6.34 4.60 0.46
C LEU A 42 6.23 5.76 -0.53
N ASN A 43 5.72 5.51 -1.72
CA ASN A 43 5.50 6.56 -2.71
C ASN A 43 4.42 7.56 -2.27
N ASP A 44 3.33 7.08 -1.68
CA ASP A 44 2.25 7.92 -1.17
C ASP A 44 2.68 8.78 0.01
N ASN A 45 3.69 8.33 0.75
CA ASN A 45 4.19 8.98 1.96
C ASN A 45 5.62 9.51 1.78
N ALA A 46 6.02 9.85 0.56
CA ALA A 46 7.38 10.28 0.24
C ALA A 46 7.84 11.53 1.00
N ALA A 47 6.91 12.37 1.45
CA ALA A 47 7.20 13.57 2.23
C ALA A 47 7.43 13.26 3.72
N ASN A 48 7.13 12.05 4.17
CA ASN A 48 7.22 11.63 5.57
C ASN A 48 8.40 10.71 5.78
N GLU A 49 8.97 10.75 6.97
CA GLU A 49 9.99 9.80 7.40
C GLU A 49 9.31 8.50 7.83
N ILE A 50 9.47 7.44 7.04
CA ILE A 50 8.90 6.12 7.32
C ILE A 50 9.98 5.19 7.81
N ILE A 51 9.81 4.65 9.00
CA ILE A 51 10.74 3.68 9.59
C ILE A 51 10.21 2.26 9.42
N GLN A 52 11.07 1.28 9.57
CA GLN A 52 10.70 -0.13 9.42
C GLN A 52 9.56 -0.56 10.35
N LYS A 53 9.52 -0.03 11.58
CA LYS A 53 8.44 -0.31 12.54
C LYS A 53 7.08 0.18 12.04
N ASP A 54 7.02 1.28 11.32
CA ASP A 54 5.78 1.78 10.71
C ASP A 54 5.22 0.76 9.72
N LEU A 55 6.09 0.17 8.91
CA LEU A 55 5.69 -0.84 7.94
C LEU A 55 5.17 -2.11 8.62
N GLN A 56 5.79 -2.54 9.72
CA GLN A 56 5.30 -3.67 10.52
C GLN A 56 3.88 -3.42 11.02
N ARG A 57 3.62 -2.22 11.56
CA ARG A 57 2.32 -1.85 12.11
C ARG A 57 1.26 -1.73 11.02
N ILE A 58 1.58 -1.04 9.92
CA ILE A 58 0.62 -0.74 8.85
C ILE A 58 0.23 -2.00 8.09
N PHE A 59 1.19 -2.86 7.79
CA PHE A 59 0.94 -4.10 7.06
C PHE A 59 0.62 -5.28 7.97
N GLN A 60 0.58 -5.06 9.30
CA GLN A 60 0.24 -6.06 10.33
C GLN A 60 0.93 -7.40 10.11
N THR A 61 2.21 -7.35 9.75
CA THR A 61 3.01 -8.55 9.54
C THR A 61 3.97 -8.75 10.70
N ARG A 62 4.41 -10.00 10.88
CA ARG A 62 5.45 -10.32 11.85
C ARG A 62 6.76 -9.62 11.45
N GLY A 63 7.53 -9.20 12.46
CA GLY A 63 8.79 -8.50 12.24
C GLY A 63 9.74 -9.20 11.28
N ALA A 64 9.87 -10.53 11.39
CA ALA A 64 10.69 -11.35 10.49
C ALA A 64 10.23 -11.27 9.03
N SER A 65 8.91 -11.26 8.78
CA SER A 65 8.35 -11.14 7.43
C SER A 65 8.61 -9.78 6.81
N ILE A 66 8.47 -8.71 7.60
CA ILE A 66 8.79 -7.35 7.14
C ILE A 66 10.28 -7.21 6.86
N THR A 67 11.13 -7.75 7.73
CA THR A 67 12.59 -7.71 7.54
C THR A 67 12.97 -8.39 6.22
N SER A 68 12.45 -9.58 5.95
CA SER A 68 12.71 -10.31 4.70
C SER A 68 12.22 -9.56 3.48
N LEU A 69 11.03 -8.95 3.57
CA LEU A 69 10.43 -8.18 2.48
C LEU A 69 11.28 -6.95 2.16
N ILE A 70 11.71 -6.21 3.18
CA ILE A 70 12.56 -5.02 3.04
C ILE A 70 13.93 -5.40 2.48
N GLN A 71 14.53 -6.47 2.98
CA GLN A 71 15.80 -6.98 2.44
C GLN A 71 15.67 -7.36 0.96
N GLY A 72 14.57 -7.99 0.58
CA GLY A 72 14.29 -8.33 -0.82
C GLY A 72 14.19 -7.09 -1.71
N LEU A 73 13.50 -6.05 -1.25
CA LEU A 73 13.39 -4.79 -1.99
C LEU A 73 14.72 -4.03 -2.05
N GLU A 74 15.49 -4.06 -0.98
CA GLU A 74 16.83 -3.44 -0.93
C GLU A 74 17.78 -4.14 -1.89
N LYS A 75 17.75 -5.47 -1.92
CA LYS A 75 18.56 -6.28 -2.86
C LYS A 75 18.21 -5.97 -4.32
N LYS A 76 16.96 -5.69 -4.61
CA LYS A 76 16.50 -5.26 -5.93
C LYS A 76 16.79 -3.79 -6.22
N LYS A 77 17.40 -3.07 -5.27
CA LYS A 77 17.74 -1.65 -5.36
C LYS A 77 16.53 -0.73 -5.55
N LEU A 78 15.38 -1.15 -5.04
CA LEU A 78 14.13 -0.37 -5.12
C LEU A 78 13.90 0.50 -3.90
N ILE A 79 14.52 0.17 -2.79
CA ILE A 79 14.52 0.97 -1.56
C ILE A 79 15.93 1.10 -1.02
N SER A 80 16.12 2.10 -0.17
CA SER A 80 17.32 2.26 0.65
C SER A 80 16.93 2.42 2.12
N ARG A 81 17.84 2.04 3.01
CA ARG A 81 17.68 2.24 4.45
C ARG A 81 18.80 3.13 4.96
N LYS A 82 18.44 4.14 5.73
CA LYS A 82 19.39 5.07 6.34
C LYS A 82 19.03 5.25 7.82
N PRO A 83 20.02 5.50 8.70
CA PRO A 83 19.71 5.82 10.09
C PRO A 83 18.80 7.06 10.17
N SER A 84 17.81 7.02 11.08
CA SER A 84 16.96 8.17 11.34
C SER A 84 17.81 9.32 11.95
N ILE A 85 17.49 10.54 11.56
CA ILE A 85 18.10 11.74 12.14
C ILE A 85 17.70 11.88 13.61
N ARG A 86 16.49 11.44 13.97
CA ARG A 86 15.94 11.52 15.33
C ARG A 86 16.51 10.44 16.25
N ASP A 87 16.64 9.23 15.73
CA ASP A 87 17.16 8.08 16.46
C ASP A 87 17.94 7.19 15.51
N GLY A 88 19.27 7.21 15.63
CA GLY A 88 20.15 6.44 14.76
C GLY A 88 19.98 4.92 14.85
N ARG A 89 19.23 4.42 15.85
CA ARG A 89 18.90 2.99 15.99
C ARG A 89 17.80 2.57 15.02
N GLU A 90 16.96 3.50 14.62
CA GLU A 90 15.87 3.25 13.68
C GLU A 90 16.33 3.50 12.27
N LYS A 91 15.83 2.70 11.32
CA LYS A 91 16.16 2.83 9.90
C LYS A 91 14.99 3.44 9.16
N VAL A 92 15.25 4.54 8.48
CA VAL A 92 14.30 5.16 7.57
C VAL A 92 14.36 4.40 6.24
N VAL A 93 13.19 4.01 5.77
CA VAL A 93 13.02 3.30 4.50
C VAL A 93 12.52 4.30 3.44
N THR A 94 13.26 4.44 2.37
CA THR A 94 12.91 5.36 1.28
C THR A 94 12.97 4.66 -0.07
N LEU A 95 12.14 5.12 -1.01
CA LEU A 95 12.25 4.67 -2.40
C LEU A 95 13.54 5.21 -3.01
N THR A 96 14.18 4.37 -3.82
CA THR A 96 15.20 4.83 -4.76
C THR A 96 14.51 5.42 -5.99
N GLU A 97 15.28 6.06 -6.87
CA GLU A 97 14.74 6.52 -8.16
C GLU A 97 14.18 5.35 -8.98
N GLU A 98 14.87 4.21 -8.95
CA GLU A 98 14.39 2.99 -9.62
C GLU A 98 13.09 2.48 -9.01
N GLY A 99 12.97 2.50 -7.68
CA GLY A 99 11.73 2.14 -6.98
C GLY A 99 10.58 3.04 -7.38
N LYS A 100 10.82 4.33 -7.46
CA LYS A 100 9.83 5.31 -7.90
C LYS A 100 9.40 5.07 -9.35
N ARG A 101 10.36 4.78 -10.22
CA ARG A 101 10.10 4.46 -11.63
C ARG A 101 9.18 3.24 -11.76
N ILE A 102 9.46 2.19 -10.99
CA ILE A 102 8.64 0.97 -10.98
C ILE A 102 7.22 1.27 -10.49
N VAL A 103 7.08 2.06 -9.43
CA VAL A 103 5.75 2.45 -8.92
C VAL A 103 4.98 3.25 -9.96
N ASP A 104 5.62 4.23 -10.60
CA ASP A 104 4.98 5.06 -11.62
C ASP A 104 4.54 4.21 -12.83
N GLU A 105 5.38 3.29 -13.27
CA GLU A 105 5.06 2.37 -14.35
C GLU A 105 3.90 1.44 -13.98
N PHE A 106 3.94 0.89 -12.77
CA PHE A 106 2.87 0.06 -12.25
C PHE A 106 1.53 0.83 -12.18
N ASN A 107 1.54 2.05 -11.65
CA ASN A 107 0.35 2.89 -11.55
C ASN A 107 -0.22 3.28 -12.92
N ALA A 108 0.62 3.40 -13.95
CA ALA A 108 0.17 3.67 -15.31
C ALA A 108 -0.66 2.50 -15.89
N PHE A 109 -0.31 1.26 -15.53
CA PHE A 109 -1.02 0.07 -15.99
C PHE A 109 -2.17 -0.35 -15.07
N PHE A 110 -2.08 -0.04 -13.78
CA PHE A 110 -3.05 -0.47 -12.77
C PHE A 110 -3.56 0.74 -12.00
N PRO A 111 -4.71 1.30 -12.43
CA PRO A 111 -5.34 2.38 -11.69
C PRO A 111 -5.58 1.95 -10.24
N ARG A 112 -5.26 2.83 -9.31
CA ARG A 112 -5.49 2.60 -7.89
C ARG A 112 -6.98 2.52 -7.60
N GLU A 113 -7.35 1.87 -6.49
CA GLU A 113 -8.76 1.77 -6.08
C GLU A 113 -9.37 3.16 -5.86
N ASP A 114 -8.60 4.12 -5.33
CA ASP A 114 -9.01 5.51 -5.22
C ASP A 114 -9.39 6.12 -6.57
N ASP A 115 -8.56 5.94 -7.58
CA ASP A 115 -8.81 6.48 -8.92
C ASP A 115 -10.05 5.86 -9.56
N LYS A 116 -10.26 4.56 -9.35
CA LYS A 116 -11.46 3.86 -9.80
C LYS A 116 -12.71 4.40 -9.12
N ALA A 117 -12.65 4.57 -7.79
CA ALA A 117 -13.76 5.12 -7.01
C ALA A 117 -14.10 6.54 -7.47
N LYS A 118 -13.09 7.38 -7.70
CA LYS A 118 -13.28 8.75 -8.18
C LYS A 118 -13.90 8.83 -9.58
N LYS A 119 -13.72 7.82 -10.40
CA LYS A 119 -14.39 7.74 -11.72
C LYS A 119 -15.84 7.32 -11.63
N ILE A 120 -16.18 6.51 -10.63
CA ILE A 120 -17.53 5.98 -10.44
C ILE A 120 -18.39 6.93 -9.61
N LEU A 121 -17.79 7.57 -8.59
CA LEU A 121 -18.46 8.45 -7.63
C LEU A 121 -18.28 9.91 -8.01
N SER A 122 -19.26 10.74 -7.65
CA SER A 122 -19.06 12.19 -7.69
C SER A 122 -18.04 12.61 -6.61
N SER A 123 -17.52 13.83 -6.72
CA SER A 123 -16.58 14.37 -5.72
C SER A 123 -17.17 14.35 -4.31
N ASP A 124 -18.45 14.73 -4.17
CA ASP A 124 -19.13 14.75 -2.88
C ASP A 124 -19.34 13.33 -2.33
N GLU A 125 -19.73 12.40 -3.19
CA GLU A 125 -19.89 10.98 -2.81
C GLU A 125 -18.55 10.38 -2.36
N TYR A 126 -17.47 10.63 -3.08
CA TYR A 126 -16.15 10.15 -2.70
C TYR A 126 -15.73 10.74 -1.36
N GLN A 127 -15.88 12.05 -1.16
CA GLN A 127 -15.54 12.73 0.09
C GLN A 127 -16.34 12.15 1.27
N THR A 128 -17.65 11.95 1.09
CA THR A 128 -18.51 11.32 2.09
C THR A 128 -18.04 9.90 2.41
N LEU A 129 -17.69 9.11 1.40
CA LEU A 129 -17.18 7.75 1.61
C LEU A 129 -15.92 7.77 2.48
N ILE A 130 -14.96 8.64 2.17
CA ILE A 130 -13.71 8.74 2.94
C ILE A 130 -14.00 9.15 4.38
N GLU A 131 -14.88 10.13 4.60
CA GLU A 131 -15.27 10.58 5.94
C GLU A 131 -15.90 9.45 6.76
N LEU A 132 -16.80 8.68 6.14
CA LEU A 132 -17.49 7.58 6.81
C LEU A 132 -16.54 6.41 7.11
N LEU A 133 -15.68 6.04 6.17
CA LEU A 133 -14.67 5.01 6.40
C LEU A 133 -13.70 5.42 7.50
N SER A 134 -13.24 6.67 7.50
CA SER A 134 -12.37 7.21 8.55
C SER A 134 -13.03 7.14 9.92
N LYS A 135 -14.31 7.50 9.99
CA LYS A 135 -15.08 7.44 11.24
C LYS A 135 -15.17 6.01 11.78
N ILE A 136 -15.36 5.05 10.92
CA ILE A 136 -15.41 3.63 11.31
C ILE A 136 -14.02 3.18 11.79
N ASP A 137 -12.99 3.48 11.03
CA ASP A 137 -11.61 3.10 11.34
C ASP A 137 -11.14 3.68 12.67
N ASP A 138 -11.39 4.97 12.91
CA ASP A 138 -11.01 5.67 14.14
C ASP A 138 -11.71 5.12 15.39
N ASN A 139 -12.85 4.46 15.25
CA ASN A 139 -13.65 3.91 16.35
C ASN A 139 -13.61 2.38 16.41
N THR A 140 -12.74 1.75 15.67
CA THR A 140 -12.55 0.29 15.67
C THR A 140 -11.19 -0.03 16.25
N GLU A 141 -11.12 -0.98 17.21
CA GLU A 141 -9.86 -1.46 17.85
C GLU A 141 -9.18 -2.52 17.00
#